data_e20a0095b353f954e4f0d2b90a05ae98
#
_entry.id   e20a0095b353f954e4f0d2b90a05ae98
#
_cell.length_a   1.000
_cell.length_b   1.000
_cell.length_c   1.000
_cell.angle_alpha   90.00
_cell.angle_beta   90.00
_cell.angle_gamma   90.00
#
_symmetry.space_group_name_H-M   'P 1'
#
loop_
_entity.id
_entity.type
_entity.pdbx_description
1 polymer ?
#
loop_
_entity_poly.entity_id
_entity_poly.type
_entity_poly.pdbx_seq_one_letter_code
_entity_poly.pdbx_strand_id
1 'polypeptide(L)'
;MNQTMTPTTATPSTTAAHTAVAQARIAIISANWHSDVVHQARDACTQQLQALGAAPARIHQVEVPGAFEIPLMAQKLAESGRFDAVIGCAVIVNGGIYHHEFVSTAVVDGLMRVQLETGVPVFSVALTPYNFQPSEDLLGFFRAHFVKKGEEAANA
;
A
#
# COMPACT_ATOMS: atom_id res chain seq x y z
N MET A 1 45.56 11.19 -10.09
CA MET A 1 44.85 10.00 -10.63
C MET A 1 43.46 9.95 -9.98
N ASN A 2 42.45 10.33 -10.74
CA ASN A 2 41.08 10.43 -10.25
C ASN A 2 40.32 9.18 -10.73
N GLN A 3 40.02 8.24 -9.82
CA GLN A 3 39.19 7.10 -10.15
C GLN A 3 37.73 7.50 -9.96
N THR A 4 37.03 7.69 -11.06
CA THR A 4 35.59 7.88 -11.10
C THR A 4 34.93 6.51 -10.87
N MET A 5 34.44 6.26 -9.65
CA MET A 5 33.59 5.10 -9.39
C MET A 5 32.21 5.36 -9.97
N THR A 6 31.86 4.66 -11.04
CA THR A 6 30.52 4.60 -11.56
C THR A 6 29.70 3.62 -10.70
N PRO A 7 28.58 4.02 -10.08
CA PRO A 7 27.74 3.07 -9.38
C PRO A 7 27.05 2.18 -10.42
N THR A 8 27.39 0.92 -10.45
CA THR A 8 26.66 -0.08 -11.23
C THR A 8 25.39 -0.41 -10.48
N THR A 9 24.29 0.24 -10.83
CA THR A 9 22.95 -0.16 -10.44
C THR A 9 22.58 -1.41 -11.24
N ALA A 10 22.83 -2.58 -10.67
CA ALA A 10 22.34 -3.83 -11.24
C ALA A 10 20.81 -3.85 -11.07
N THR A 11 20.07 -3.67 -12.16
CA THR A 11 18.64 -3.96 -12.22
C THR A 11 18.47 -5.45 -11.94
N PRO A 12 17.70 -5.86 -10.91
CA PRO A 12 17.48 -7.28 -10.64
C PRO A 12 16.84 -7.92 -11.88
N SER A 13 17.31 -9.12 -12.24
CA SER A 13 16.72 -9.84 -13.36
C SER A 13 15.26 -10.18 -13.00
N THR A 14 14.36 -10.16 -13.97
CA THR A 14 12.93 -10.49 -13.79
C THR A 14 12.74 -11.80 -13.02
N THR A 15 13.60 -12.80 -13.24
CA THR A 15 13.57 -14.07 -12.52
C THR A 15 13.89 -13.92 -11.03
N ALA A 16 14.82 -13.05 -10.64
CA ALA A 16 15.17 -12.82 -9.24
C ALA A 16 14.03 -12.09 -8.50
N ALA A 17 13.38 -11.13 -9.15
CA ALA A 17 12.22 -10.43 -8.62
C ALA A 17 11.03 -11.38 -8.37
N HIS A 18 10.69 -12.23 -9.33
CA HIS A 18 9.63 -13.24 -9.17
C HIS A 18 9.95 -14.23 -8.04
N THR A 19 11.20 -14.64 -7.88
CA THR A 19 11.60 -15.53 -6.78
C THR A 19 11.44 -14.84 -5.43
N ALA A 20 11.79 -13.55 -5.32
CA ALA A 20 11.63 -12.78 -4.09
C ALA A 20 10.15 -12.66 -3.69
N VAL A 21 9.27 -12.30 -4.62
CA VAL A 21 7.82 -12.19 -4.39
C VAL A 21 7.22 -13.53 -3.97
N ALA A 22 7.63 -14.64 -4.61
CA ALA A 22 7.13 -15.98 -4.30
C ALA A 22 7.45 -16.42 -2.86
N GLN A 23 8.52 -15.92 -2.27
CA GLN A 23 8.93 -16.21 -0.90
C GLN A 23 8.45 -15.19 0.14
N ALA A 24 8.11 -13.98 -0.28
CA ALA A 24 7.71 -12.89 0.59
C ALA A 24 6.36 -13.18 1.29
N ARG A 25 6.26 -12.76 2.54
CA ARG A 25 5.02 -12.73 3.34
C ARG A 25 4.55 -11.30 3.41
N ILE A 26 3.41 -11.02 2.83
CA ILE A 26 2.93 -9.67 2.61
C ILE A 26 1.63 -9.46 3.38
N ALA A 27 1.55 -8.36 4.14
CA ALA A 27 0.31 -7.93 4.78
C ALA A 27 -0.31 -6.78 3.99
N ILE A 28 -1.62 -6.86 3.74
CA ILE A 28 -2.40 -5.79 3.12
C ILE A 28 -3.44 -5.33 4.12
N ILE A 29 -3.36 -4.06 4.52
CA ILE A 29 -4.31 -3.42 5.43
C ILE A 29 -5.26 -2.59 4.58
N SER A 30 -6.56 -2.74 4.76
CA SER A 30 -7.57 -1.95 4.05
C SER A 30 -8.55 -1.29 5.00
N ALA A 31 -8.83 0.00 4.78
CA ALA A 31 -9.85 0.74 5.51
C ALA A 31 -11.25 0.35 5.01
N ASN A 32 -12.22 0.26 5.95
CA ASN A 32 -13.60 -0.05 5.62
C ASN A 32 -14.41 1.18 5.20
N TRP A 33 -13.96 2.39 5.53
CA TRP A 33 -14.58 3.60 5.00
C TRP A 33 -14.35 3.68 3.49
N HIS A 34 -15.43 3.88 2.73
CA HIS A 34 -15.44 3.82 1.26
C HIS A 34 -14.89 2.48 0.72
N SER A 35 -15.30 1.39 1.34
CA SER A 35 -14.82 0.04 0.99
C SER A 35 -15.04 -0.34 -0.48
N ASP A 36 -16.10 0.17 -1.11
CA ASP A 36 -16.39 -0.03 -2.54
C ASP A 36 -15.30 0.52 -3.47
N VAL A 37 -14.53 1.49 -3.00
CA VAL A 37 -13.36 2.06 -3.70
C VAL A 37 -12.06 1.42 -3.18
N VAL A 38 -11.86 1.40 -1.86
CA VAL A 38 -10.62 0.93 -1.23
C VAL A 38 -10.35 -0.55 -1.52
N HIS A 39 -11.38 -1.39 -1.49
CA HIS A 39 -11.22 -2.82 -1.74
C HIS A 39 -10.81 -3.12 -3.19
N GLN A 40 -11.06 -2.22 -4.15
CA GLN A 40 -10.53 -2.37 -5.51
C GLN A 40 -8.99 -2.42 -5.52
N ALA A 41 -8.34 -1.56 -4.72
CA ALA A 41 -6.88 -1.57 -4.61
C ALA A 41 -6.37 -2.83 -3.90
N ARG A 42 -7.00 -3.22 -2.79
CA ARG A 42 -6.66 -4.44 -2.05
C ARG A 42 -6.74 -5.68 -2.96
N ASP A 43 -7.83 -5.81 -3.68
CA ASP A 43 -8.11 -6.99 -4.50
C ASP A 43 -7.20 -7.04 -5.73
N ALA A 44 -7.00 -5.90 -6.40
CA ALA A 44 -6.06 -5.79 -7.51
C ALA A 44 -4.61 -6.05 -7.09
N CYS A 45 -4.19 -5.52 -5.94
CA CYS A 45 -2.88 -5.80 -5.36
C CYS A 45 -2.70 -7.30 -5.07
N THR A 46 -3.70 -7.93 -4.47
CA THR A 46 -3.69 -9.37 -4.18
C THR A 46 -3.56 -10.19 -5.46
N GLN A 47 -4.36 -9.87 -6.48
CA GLN A 47 -4.32 -10.57 -7.77
C GLN A 47 -2.97 -10.39 -8.46
N GLN A 48 -2.43 -9.18 -8.45
CA GLN A 48 -1.14 -8.90 -9.06
C GLN A 48 0.02 -9.60 -8.34
N LEU A 49 0.03 -9.63 -7.00
CA LEU A 49 1.00 -10.39 -6.22
C LEU A 49 0.97 -11.89 -6.55
N GLN A 50 -0.24 -12.45 -6.71
CA GLN A 50 -0.40 -13.85 -7.12
C GLN A 50 0.09 -14.09 -8.55
N ALA A 51 -0.17 -13.16 -9.46
CA ALA A 51 0.35 -13.22 -10.83
C ALA A 51 1.89 -13.14 -10.88
N LEU A 52 2.50 -12.44 -9.93
CA LEU A 52 3.96 -12.38 -9.73
C LEU A 52 4.54 -13.61 -9.01
N GLY A 53 3.70 -14.54 -8.58
CA GLY A 53 4.10 -15.82 -8.00
C GLY A 53 3.91 -15.97 -6.50
N ALA A 54 3.35 -14.96 -5.80
CA ALA A 54 3.05 -15.09 -4.38
C ALA A 54 1.96 -16.14 -4.13
N ALA A 55 2.22 -17.08 -3.23
CA ALA A 55 1.19 -18.04 -2.83
C ALA A 55 0.09 -17.33 -2.00
N PRO A 56 -1.21 -17.67 -2.19
CA PRO A 56 -2.30 -17.06 -1.43
C PRO A 56 -2.10 -17.10 0.09
N ALA A 57 -1.54 -18.16 0.62
CA ALA A 57 -1.26 -18.33 2.05
C ALA A 57 -0.17 -17.37 2.59
N ARG A 58 0.56 -16.69 1.73
CA ARG A 58 1.57 -15.69 2.08
C ARG A 58 1.06 -14.25 2.03
N ILE A 59 -0.17 -14.05 1.56
CA ILE A 59 -0.83 -12.75 1.51
C ILE A 59 -1.85 -12.68 2.63
N HIS A 60 -1.62 -11.82 3.61
CA HIS A 60 -2.48 -11.65 4.77
C HIS A 60 -3.26 -10.35 4.66
N GLN A 61 -4.58 -10.44 4.63
CA GLN A 61 -5.46 -9.27 4.56
C GLN A 61 -6.00 -8.95 5.95
N VAL A 62 -5.95 -7.66 6.31
CA VAL A 62 -6.48 -7.11 7.56
C VAL A 62 -7.36 -5.91 7.24
N GLU A 63 -8.55 -5.88 7.80
CA GLU A 63 -9.45 -4.73 7.71
C GLU A 63 -9.39 -3.89 8.97
N VAL A 64 -9.42 -2.57 8.80
CA VAL A 64 -9.48 -1.57 9.88
C VAL A 64 -10.62 -0.59 9.61
N PRO A 65 -11.16 0.08 10.64
CA PRO A 65 -12.29 1.00 10.45
C PRO A 65 -12.01 2.11 9.43
N GLY A 66 -10.90 2.80 9.56
CA GLY A 66 -10.55 3.93 8.71
C GLY A 66 -9.05 4.04 8.44
N ALA A 67 -8.66 5.07 7.74
CA ALA A 67 -7.25 5.33 7.40
C ALA A 67 -6.40 5.59 8.65
N PHE A 68 -6.98 6.21 9.68
CA PHE A 68 -6.27 6.60 10.91
C PHE A 68 -5.73 5.41 11.71
N GLU A 69 -6.35 4.23 11.58
CA GLU A 69 -5.92 3.01 12.26
C GLU A 69 -4.80 2.27 11.54
N ILE A 70 -4.54 2.61 10.27
CA ILE A 70 -3.55 1.89 9.43
C ILE A 70 -2.12 1.99 10.00
N PRO A 71 -1.60 3.15 10.45
CA PRO A 71 -0.22 3.23 10.93
C PRO A 71 0.07 2.30 12.13
N LEU A 72 -0.83 2.26 13.11
CA LEU A 72 -0.65 1.36 14.26
C LEU A 72 -0.74 -0.11 13.85
N MET A 73 -1.66 -0.46 12.96
CA MET A 73 -1.76 -1.84 12.45
C MET A 73 -0.51 -2.22 11.66
N ALA A 74 0.00 -1.31 10.80
CA ALA A 74 1.23 -1.52 10.06
C ALA A 74 2.42 -1.74 10.99
N GLN A 75 2.55 -0.95 12.05
CA GLN A 75 3.59 -1.12 13.05
C GLN A 75 3.53 -2.50 13.70
N LYS A 76 2.36 -2.92 14.19
CA LYS A 76 2.19 -4.23 14.82
C LYS A 76 2.54 -5.39 13.88
N LEU A 77 2.15 -5.29 12.62
CA LEU A 77 2.46 -6.32 11.61
C LEU A 77 3.96 -6.34 11.29
N ALA A 78 4.58 -5.19 11.10
CA ALA A 78 6.01 -5.08 10.84
C ALA A 78 6.85 -5.61 12.02
N GLU A 79 6.53 -5.21 13.24
CA GLU A 79 7.25 -5.64 14.46
C GLU A 79 7.04 -7.12 14.79
N SER A 80 6.00 -7.76 14.25
CA SER A 80 5.74 -9.17 14.49
C SER A 80 6.80 -10.13 13.94
N GLY A 81 7.67 -9.66 13.03
CA GLY A 81 8.65 -10.48 12.32
C GLY A 81 8.03 -11.52 11.37
N ARG A 82 6.72 -11.46 11.16
CA ARG A 82 5.99 -12.41 10.32
C ARG A 82 5.86 -11.96 8.87
N PHE A 83 6.07 -10.67 8.59
CA PHE A 83 5.86 -10.08 7.28
C PHE A 83 7.12 -9.40 6.77
N ASP A 84 7.35 -9.52 5.49
CA ASP A 84 8.50 -8.96 4.79
C ASP A 84 8.14 -7.61 4.15
N ALA A 85 6.84 -7.32 3.99
CA ALA A 85 6.31 -6.04 3.54
C ALA A 85 4.88 -5.81 4.06
N VAL A 86 4.50 -4.54 4.17
CA VAL A 86 3.14 -4.11 4.54
C VAL A 86 2.62 -3.13 3.49
N ILE A 87 1.35 -3.25 3.12
CA ILE A 87 0.67 -2.35 2.17
C ILE A 87 -0.55 -1.76 2.87
N GLY A 88 -0.70 -0.44 2.88
CA GLY A 88 -1.83 0.25 3.49
C GLY A 88 -2.75 0.88 2.45
N CYS A 89 -4.01 0.45 2.39
CA CYS A 89 -5.01 0.90 1.43
C CYS A 89 -6.11 1.71 2.12
N ALA A 90 -6.30 2.96 1.71
CA ALA A 90 -7.36 3.83 2.17
C ALA A 90 -7.68 4.93 1.15
N VAL A 91 -8.82 5.55 1.30
CA VAL A 91 -9.10 6.86 0.69
C VAL A 91 -9.43 7.86 1.80
N ILE A 92 -8.75 9.01 1.78
CA ILE A 92 -8.96 10.09 2.71
C ILE A 92 -9.58 11.24 1.94
N VAL A 93 -10.85 11.53 2.23
CA VAL A 93 -11.67 12.46 1.45
C VAL A 93 -11.89 13.77 2.19
N ASN A 94 -12.03 14.87 1.44
CA ASN A 94 -12.42 16.16 1.98
C ASN A 94 -13.92 16.15 2.28
N GLY A 95 -14.28 15.85 3.53
CA GLY A 95 -15.65 16.01 4.01
C GLY A 95 -15.97 17.46 4.39
N GLY A 96 -17.25 17.80 4.46
CA GLY A 96 -17.69 19.16 4.82
C GLY A 96 -17.53 19.52 6.31
N ILE A 97 -17.10 18.60 7.16
CA ILE A 97 -17.09 18.77 8.61
C ILE A 97 -15.68 18.70 9.21
N TYR A 98 -14.82 17.82 8.70
CA TYR A 98 -13.49 17.58 9.26
C TYR A 98 -12.37 18.01 8.31
N HIS A 99 -11.28 18.46 8.89
CA HIS A 99 -10.04 18.78 8.19
C HIS A 99 -9.31 17.48 7.82
N HIS A 100 -9.59 16.96 6.65
CA HIS A 100 -8.98 15.73 6.12
C HIS A 100 -7.45 15.82 6.01
N GLU A 101 -6.90 17.02 5.88
CA GLU A 101 -5.45 17.29 5.83
C GLU A 101 -4.73 16.78 7.08
N PHE A 102 -5.34 16.92 8.25
CA PHE A 102 -4.75 16.42 9.50
C PHE A 102 -4.69 14.91 9.53
N VAL A 103 -5.73 14.25 9.05
CA VAL A 103 -5.76 12.78 8.95
C VAL A 103 -4.76 12.32 7.90
N SER A 104 -4.73 12.95 6.74
CA SER A 104 -3.80 12.62 5.66
C SER A 104 -2.34 12.71 6.12
N THR A 105 -1.97 13.82 6.75
CA THR A 105 -0.63 14.04 7.28
C THR A 105 -0.29 12.98 8.34
N ALA A 106 -1.18 12.76 9.30
CA ALA A 106 -0.94 11.79 10.37
C ALA A 106 -0.75 10.35 9.83
N VAL A 107 -1.54 9.96 8.83
CA VAL A 107 -1.46 8.64 8.22
C VAL A 107 -0.18 8.48 7.40
N VAL A 108 0.14 9.42 6.53
CA VAL A 108 1.33 9.36 5.67
C VAL A 108 2.61 9.40 6.50
N ASP A 109 2.71 10.32 7.46
CA ASP A 109 3.85 10.43 8.37
C ASP A 109 3.97 9.18 9.25
N GLY A 110 2.84 8.66 9.73
CA GLY A 110 2.80 7.43 10.52
C GLY A 110 3.32 6.22 9.75
N LEU A 111 2.90 6.03 8.51
CA LEU A 111 3.39 4.94 7.65
C LEU A 111 4.90 5.07 7.36
N MET A 112 5.37 6.29 7.05
CA MET A 112 6.79 6.56 6.84
C MET A 112 7.61 6.25 8.09
N ARG A 113 7.13 6.66 9.27
CA ARG A 113 7.77 6.36 10.54
C ARG A 113 7.89 4.85 10.77
N VAL A 114 6.81 4.10 10.60
CA VAL A 114 6.81 2.64 10.77
C VAL A 114 7.88 2.00 9.90
N GLN A 115 7.94 2.39 8.61
CA GLN A 115 8.94 1.87 7.68
C GLN A 115 10.37 2.15 8.15
N LEU A 116 10.67 3.38 8.58
CA LEU A 116 12.00 3.78 9.01
C LEU A 116 12.40 3.16 10.36
N GLU A 117 11.46 3.02 11.30
CA GLU A 117 11.73 2.48 12.63
C GLU A 117 11.86 0.95 12.62
N THR A 118 11.08 0.27 11.78
CA THR A 118 11.07 -1.21 11.74
C THR A 118 12.01 -1.81 10.69
N GLY A 119 12.39 -1.02 9.68
CA GLY A 119 13.12 -1.50 8.52
C GLY A 119 12.31 -2.40 7.58
N VAL A 120 11.00 -2.58 7.84
CA VAL A 120 10.09 -3.31 6.97
C VAL A 120 9.46 -2.34 5.97
N PRO A 121 9.54 -2.61 4.64
CA PRO A 121 8.91 -1.76 3.64
C PRO A 121 7.41 -1.60 3.89
N VAL A 122 6.94 -0.35 3.86
CA VAL A 122 5.52 -0.01 4.00
C VAL A 122 5.07 0.77 2.77
N PHE A 123 4.29 0.14 1.91
CA PHE A 123 3.78 0.75 0.68
C PHE A 123 2.46 1.45 0.95
N SER A 124 2.37 2.73 0.58
CA SER A 124 1.19 3.54 0.80
C SER A 124 0.28 3.56 -0.43
N VAL A 125 -0.91 3.01 -0.29
CA VAL A 125 -2.08 3.20 -1.17
C VAL A 125 -3.16 3.99 -0.40
N ALA A 126 -2.75 4.79 0.59
CA ALA A 126 -3.60 5.75 1.27
C ALA A 126 -3.72 7.00 0.39
N LEU A 127 -4.74 7.04 -0.47
CA LEU A 127 -4.90 8.08 -1.48
C LEU A 127 -5.71 9.26 -0.93
N THR A 128 -5.27 10.46 -1.30
CA THR A 128 -5.80 11.73 -0.80
C THR A 128 -6.28 12.61 -1.96
N PRO A 129 -7.41 12.28 -2.62
CA PRO A 129 -7.90 13.06 -3.75
C PRO A 129 -8.28 14.49 -3.32
N TYR A 130 -7.98 15.49 -4.16
CA TYR A 130 -8.32 16.89 -3.90
C TYR A 130 -9.82 17.13 -3.76
N ASN A 131 -10.62 16.48 -4.59
CA ASN A 131 -12.08 16.56 -4.56
C ASN A 131 -12.65 15.15 -4.73
N PHE A 132 -13.26 14.66 -3.68
CA PHE A 132 -14.02 13.44 -3.72
C PHE A 132 -15.50 13.78 -3.64
N GLN A 133 -16.23 13.51 -4.72
CA GLN A 133 -17.68 13.64 -4.74
C GLN A 133 -18.30 12.29 -5.05
N PRO A 134 -19.36 11.88 -4.33
CA PRO A 134 -20.00 10.58 -4.50
C PRO A 134 -20.98 10.57 -5.69
N SER A 135 -20.58 11.12 -6.86
CA SER A 135 -21.32 10.92 -8.10
C SER A 135 -20.89 9.62 -8.77
N GLU A 136 -21.78 8.93 -9.46
CA GLU A 136 -21.47 7.63 -10.08
C GLU A 136 -20.29 7.71 -11.06
N ASP A 137 -20.20 8.80 -11.84
CA ASP A 137 -19.11 8.99 -12.79
C ASP A 137 -17.75 9.11 -12.10
N LEU A 138 -17.67 9.86 -11.00
CA LEU A 138 -16.45 10.02 -10.22
C LEU A 138 -16.12 8.76 -9.43
N LEU A 139 -17.11 8.06 -8.89
CA LEU A 139 -16.89 6.77 -8.23
C LEU A 139 -16.34 5.74 -9.21
N GLY A 140 -16.85 5.70 -10.44
CA GLY A 140 -16.32 4.86 -11.51
C GLY A 140 -14.84 5.14 -11.80
N PHE A 141 -14.48 6.43 -11.91
CA PHE A 141 -13.09 6.86 -12.06
C PHE A 141 -12.22 6.42 -10.88
N PHE A 142 -12.66 6.67 -9.64
CA PHE A 142 -11.88 6.29 -8.46
C PHE A 142 -11.72 4.77 -8.34
N ARG A 143 -12.75 3.97 -8.60
CA ARG A 143 -12.65 2.50 -8.60
C ARG A 143 -11.57 2.04 -9.57
N ALA A 144 -11.57 2.52 -10.82
CA ALA A 144 -10.57 2.17 -11.81
C ALA A 144 -9.16 2.64 -11.42
N HIS A 145 -9.04 3.85 -10.85
CA HIS A 145 -7.77 4.37 -10.38
C HIS A 145 -7.20 3.57 -9.20
N PHE A 146 -8.05 3.11 -8.28
CA PHE A 146 -7.63 2.27 -7.17
C PHE A 146 -7.15 0.88 -7.61
N VAL A 147 -7.78 0.28 -8.63
CA VAL A 147 -7.25 -0.95 -9.26
C VAL A 147 -5.81 -0.73 -9.71
N LYS A 148 -5.56 0.31 -10.50
CA LYS A 148 -4.23 0.66 -10.98
C LYS A 148 -3.23 0.86 -9.84
N LYS A 149 -3.62 1.55 -8.77
CA LYS A 149 -2.75 1.80 -7.61
C LYS A 149 -2.46 0.53 -6.80
N GLY A 150 -3.41 -0.39 -6.73
CA GLY A 150 -3.19 -1.71 -6.15
C GLY A 150 -2.15 -2.53 -6.94
N GLU A 151 -2.26 -2.54 -8.27
CA GLU A 151 -1.29 -3.19 -9.15
C GLU A 151 0.11 -2.56 -9.03
N GLU A 152 0.18 -1.22 -9.00
CA GLU A 152 1.45 -0.49 -8.82
C GLU A 152 2.13 -0.86 -7.49
N ALA A 153 1.37 -0.94 -6.40
CA ALA A 153 1.90 -1.32 -5.09
C ALA A 153 2.43 -2.77 -5.06
N ALA A 154 1.80 -3.68 -5.80
CA ALA A 154 2.27 -5.05 -5.92
C ALA A 154 3.54 -5.17 -6.77
N ASN A 155 3.73 -4.27 -7.73
CA ASN A 155 4.92 -4.25 -8.59
C ASN A 155 6.13 -3.55 -7.95
N ALA A 156 5.92 -2.74 -6.92
CA ALA A 156 6.95 -1.99 -6.21
C ALA A 156 7.74 -2.88 -5.25
#